data_8c259f4d8ad34571b2b23a36a1c33a51
#
_entry.id   8c259f4d8ad34571b2b23a36a1c33a51
#
_cell.length_a   1.000
_cell.length_b   1.000
_cell.length_c   1.000
_cell.angle_alpha   90.00
_cell.angle_beta   90.00
_cell.angle_gamma   90.00
#
_symmetry.space_group_name_H-M   'P 1'
#
loop_
_entity.id
_entity.type
_entity.pdbx_description
1 polymer ?
#
loop_
_entity_poly.entity_id
_entity_poly.type
_entity_poly.pdbx_seq_one_letter_code
_entity_poly.pdbx_strand_id
1 'polypeptide(L)'
;MKTVYIPAGATYNYETLVTDDVIVHGHLHVTNGLKAKHISGRGFITAGEVSADIVDVTELECGTVICRRLLAQRVSVNEALVSESAAISRFFSANYVKAPSLTVAVSEIGKADAEEIVHLTPKPRGMILTLLLSMLRTFWLRLTASRPQGRFEKPRTEAEEP
;
A
#
# COMPACT_ATOMS: atom_id res chain seq x y z
N MET A 1 -2.77 -33.12 12.53
CA MET A 1 -2.80 -31.80 11.91
C MET A 1 -3.75 -31.86 10.73
N LYS A 2 -4.78 -31.04 10.70
CA LYS A 2 -5.73 -31.01 9.59
C LYS A 2 -5.45 -29.76 8.76
N THR A 3 -5.06 -29.96 7.51
CA THR A 3 -4.76 -28.88 6.58
C THR A 3 -5.78 -28.84 5.46
N VAL A 4 -6.31 -27.66 5.16
CA VAL A 4 -7.18 -27.42 4.00
C VAL A 4 -6.39 -26.67 2.96
N TYR A 5 -6.34 -27.23 1.74
CA TYR A 5 -5.64 -26.64 0.60
C TYR A 5 -6.61 -26.25 -0.50
N ILE A 6 -6.56 -25.01 -0.93
CA ILE A 6 -7.38 -24.44 -2.01
C ILE A 6 -6.46 -24.04 -3.16
N PRO A 7 -6.45 -24.80 -4.26
CA PRO A 7 -5.58 -24.53 -5.40
C PRO A 7 -5.98 -23.26 -6.15
N ALA A 8 -5.03 -22.71 -6.89
CA ALA A 8 -5.27 -21.55 -7.73
C ALA A 8 -6.39 -21.81 -8.76
N GLY A 9 -7.28 -20.85 -8.93
CA GLY A 9 -8.43 -20.94 -9.83
C GLY A 9 -9.62 -21.75 -9.28
N ALA A 10 -9.49 -22.37 -8.11
CA ALA A 10 -10.59 -23.06 -7.45
C ALA A 10 -11.34 -22.14 -6.49
N THR A 11 -12.64 -22.36 -6.33
CA THR A 11 -13.48 -21.72 -5.32
C THR A 11 -14.09 -22.78 -4.42
N TYR A 12 -13.87 -22.63 -3.12
CA TYR A 12 -14.45 -23.51 -2.11
C TYR A 12 -15.37 -22.73 -1.20
N ASN A 13 -16.55 -23.30 -0.94
CA ASN A 13 -17.56 -22.70 -0.08
C ASN A 13 -17.76 -23.57 1.15
N TYR A 14 -17.71 -22.95 2.31
CA TYR A 14 -18.00 -23.56 3.60
C TYR A 14 -18.99 -22.69 4.37
N GLU A 15 -19.82 -23.30 5.17
CA GLU A 15 -20.63 -22.56 6.13
C GLU A 15 -19.76 -22.13 7.33
N THR A 16 -19.03 -23.09 7.87
CA THR A 16 -18.05 -22.87 8.95
C THR A 16 -16.85 -23.77 8.70
N LEU A 17 -15.66 -23.27 8.88
CA LEU A 17 -14.42 -24.03 8.70
C LEU A 17 -13.55 -23.94 9.95
N VAL A 18 -13.29 -25.11 10.59
CA VAL A 18 -12.38 -25.24 11.72
C VAL A 18 -11.29 -26.25 11.37
N THR A 19 -10.04 -25.78 11.40
CA THR A 19 -8.89 -26.58 11.00
C THR A 19 -7.61 -26.08 11.69
N ASP A 20 -6.47 -26.77 11.55
CA ASP A 20 -5.19 -26.25 12.03
C ASP A 20 -4.59 -25.27 11.02
N ASP A 21 -4.49 -25.66 9.75
CA ASP A 21 -3.87 -24.85 8.72
C ASP A 21 -4.78 -24.71 7.50
N VAL A 22 -4.75 -23.53 6.89
CA VAL A 22 -5.42 -23.26 5.61
C VAL A 22 -4.42 -22.64 4.65
N ILE A 23 -4.30 -23.24 3.46
CA ILE A 23 -3.45 -22.72 2.38
C ILE A 23 -4.37 -22.34 1.21
N VAL A 24 -4.46 -21.05 0.92
CA VAL A 24 -5.37 -20.51 -0.09
C VAL A 24 -4.59 -19.91 -1.25
N HIS A 25 -4.71 -20.52 -2.41
CA HIS A 25 -4.22 -19.94 -3.66
C HIS A 25 -5.35 -19.55 -4.62
N GLY A 26 -6.55 -20.05 -4.38
CA GLY A 26 -7.79 -19.69 -5.08
C GLY A 26 -8.68 -18.80 -4.23
N HIS A 27 -9.98 -19.05 -4.27
CA HIS A 27 -11.00 -18.37 -3.48
C HIS A 27 -11.54 -19.27 -2.38
N LEU A 28 -11.54 -18.78 -1.15
CA LEU A 28 -12.20 -19.39 -0.03
C LEU A 28 -13.35 -18.50 0.43
N HIS A 29 -14.56 -19.02 0.37
CA HIS A 29 -15.74 -18.36 0.91
C HIS A 29 -16.26 -19.13 2.12
N VAL A 30 -16.37 -18.45 3.27
CA VAL A 30 -16.89 -19.01 4.52
C VAL A 30 -18.02 -18.12 5.04
N THR A 31 -19.24 -18.59 4.99
CA THR A 31 -20.42 -17.77 5.32
C THR A 31 -20.38 -17.25 6.76
N ASN A 32 -20.07 -18.10 7.71
CA ASN A 32 -20.07 -17.75 9.14
C ASN A 32 -18.63 -17.48 9.63
N GLY A 33 -17.93 -18.53 10.05
CA GLY A 33 -16.66 -18.37 10.72
C GLY A 33 -15.55 -19.30 10.22
N LEU A 34 -14.38 -18.76 10.01
CA LEU A 34 -13.13 -19.45 9.72
C LEU A 34 -12.24 -19.43 10.95
N LYS A 35 -11.99 -20.61 11.52
CA LYS A 35 -11.07 -20.77 12.66
C LYS A 35 -9.91 -21.66 12.29
N ALA A 36 -8.69 -21.15 12.40
CA ALA A 36 -7.45 -21.88 12.11
C ALA A 36 -6.30 -21.41 13.00
N LYS A 37 -5.19 -22.14 13.04
CA LYS A 37 -3.94 -21.64 13.63
C LYS A 37 -3.22 -20.74 12.63
N HIS A 38 -3.03 -21.26 11.40
CA HIS A 38 -2.35 -20.54 10.35
C HIS A 38 -3.21 -20.52 9.09
N ILE A 39 -3.35 -19.33 8.54
CA ILE A 39 -3.96 -19.08 7.24
C ILE A 39 -2.90 -18.45 6.36
N SER A 40 -2.57 -19.09 5.23
CA SER A 40 -1.52 -18.62 4.34
C SER A 40 -1.86 -18.82 2.87
N GLY A 41 -1.16 -18.10 2.00
CA GLY A 41 -1.25 -18.26 0.56
C GLY A 41 -1.48 -16.96 -0.20
N ARG A 42 -1.56 -17.08 -1.53
CA ARG A 42 -1.75 -15.93 -2.44
C ARG A 42 -3.19 -15.83 -2.96
N GLY A 43 -4.13 -16.33 -2.20
CA GLY A 43 -5.52 -16.37 -2.57
C GLY A 43 -6.35 -15.24 -1.96
N PHE A 44 -7.65 -15.41 -2.12
CA PHE A 44 -8.69 -14.50 -1.70
C PHE A 44 -9.59 -15.20 -0.67
N ILE A 45 -9.85 -14.53 0.44
CA ILE A 45 -10.73 -15.06 1.50
C ILE A 45 -11.86 -14.08 1.73
N THR A 46 -13.09 -14.61 1.67
CA THR A 46 -14.30 -13.91 2.12
C THR A 46 -14.90 -14.70 3.27
N ALA A 47 -15.13 -14.08 4.41
CA ALA A 47 -15.70 -14.74 5.58
C ALA A 47 -16.60 -13.81 6.41
N GLY A 48 -17.50 -14.38 7.22
CA GLY A 48 -18.20 -13.61 8.25
C GLY A 48 -17.22 -13.18 9.35
N GLU A 49 -16.51 -14.15 9.91
CA GLU A 49 -15.49 -13.96 10.94
C GLU A 49 -14.25 -14.80 10.63
N VAL A 50 -13.06 -14.23 10.89
CA VAL A 50 -11.78 -14.96 10.80
C VAL A 50 -11.08 -14.93 12.15
N SER A 51 -10.76 -16.10 12.70
CA SER A 51 -10.02 -16.26 13.95
C SER A 51 -8.81 -17.15 13.72
N ALA A 52 -7.58 -16.60 13.85
CA ALA A 52 -6.35 -17.34 13.62
C ALA A 52 -5.18 -16.77 14.45
N ASP A 53 -4.11 -17.56 14.60
CA ASP A 53 -2.87 -17.00 15.17
C ASP A 53 -2.16 -16.12 14.14
N ILE A 54 -2.02 -16.62 12.91
CA ILE A 54 -1.34 -15.90 11.82
C ILE A 54 -2.21 -15.94 10.57
N VAL A 55 -2.40 -14.79 9.97
CA VAL A 55 -3.06 -14.62 8.67
C VAL A 55 -2.06 -13.97 7.71
N ASP A 56 -1.70 -14.69 6.65
CA ASP A 56 -0.79 -14.22 5.59
C ASP A 56 -1.40 -14.54 4.21
N VAL A 57 -2.15 -13.60 3.66
CA VAL A 57 -2.92 -13.77 2.42
C VAL A 57 -2.81 -12.57 1.50
N THR A 58 -3.23 -12.71 0.25
CA THR A 58 -3.23 -11.57 -0.67
C THR A 58 -4.39 -10.64 -0.35
N GLU A 59 -5.60 -11.15 -0.25
CA GLU A 59 -6.79 -10.35 -0.01
C GLU A 59 -7.68 -11.01 1.05
N LEU A 60 -8.17 -10.20 1.98
CA LEU A 60 -9.07 -10.59 3.04
C LEU A 60 -10.26 -9.65 3.09
N GLU A 61 -11.47 -10.22 2.96
CA GLU A 61 -12.73 -9.52 3.14
C GLU A 61 -13.55 -10.25 4.19
N CYS A 62 -13.82 -9.62 5.31
CA CYS A 62 -14.63 -10.23 6.36
C CYS A 62 -15.32 -9.20 7.27
N GLY A 63 -16.27 -9.66 8.06
CA GLY A 63 -16.90 -8.82 9.09
C GLY A 63 -15.90 -8.51 10.20
N THR A 64 -15.34 -9.55 10.81
CA THR A 64 -14.39 -9.41 11.93
C THR A 64 -13.17 -10.30 11.71
N VAL A 65 -11.97 -9.76 11.97
CA VAL A 65 -10.74 -10.54 12.03
C VAL A 65 -10.12 -10.45 13.41
N ILE A 66 -9.79 -11.61 13.98
CA ILE A 66 -9.17 -11.76 15.29
C ILE A 66 -7.90 -12.60 15.10
N CYS A 67 -6.73 -11.99 15.25
CA CYS A 67 -5.48 -12.73 15.06
C CYS A 67 -4.33 -12.12 15.89
N ARG A 68 -3.21 -12.84 15.94
CA ARG A 68 -1.97 -12.30 16.51
C ARG A 68 -1.23 -11.45 15.49
N ARG A 69 -1.05 -11.98 14.28
CA ARG A 69 -0.37 -11.29 13.18
C ARG A 69 -1.21 -11.32 11.91
N LEU A 70 -1.33 -10.15 11.29
CA LEU A 70 -2.04 -9.96 10.03
C LEU A 70 -1.07 -9.44 8.96
N LEU A 71 -0.84 -10.22 7.94
CA LEU A 71 -0.04 -9.88 6.78
C LEU A 71 -0.92 -9.98 5.53
N ALA A 72 -1.13 -8.90 4.80
CA ALA A 72 -1.94 -8.92 3.60
C ALA A 72 -1.57 -7.81 2.61
N GLN A 73 -2.04 -7.91 1.38
CA GLN A 73 -1.96 -6.81 0.43
C GLN A 73 -3.18 -5.91 0.54
N ARG A 74 -4.37 -6.51 0.61
CA ARG A 74 -5.64 -5.79 0.78
C ARG A 74 -6.46 -6.42 1.89
N VAL A 75 -7.02 -5.58 2.72
CA VAL A 75 -7.93 -5.99 3.80
C VAL A 75 -9.13 -5.05 3.80
N SER A 76 -10.32 -5.63 3.79
CA SER A 76 -11.59 -4.93 3.95
C SER A 76 -12.39 -5.62 5.06
N VAL A 77 -12.51 -4.97 6.21
CA VAL A 77 -13.14 -5.54 7.38
C VAL A 77 -13.99 -4.50 8.11
N ASN A 78 -14.98 -4.93 8.89
CA ASN A 78 -15.64 -4.02 9.81
C ASN A 78 -14.80 -3.83 11.08
N GLU A 79 -14.22 -4.91 11.60
CA GLU A 79 -13.45 -4.87 12.84
C GLU A 79 -12.19 -5.73 12.73
N ALA A 80 -11.05 -5.16 13.11
CA ALA A 80 -9.77 -5.86 13.17
C ALA A 80 -9.21 -5.82 14.59
N LEU A 81 -9.10 -6.97 15.22
CA LEU A 81 -8.50 -7.17 16.54
C LEU A 81 -7.20 -7.95 16.39
N VAL A 82 -6.08 -7.25 16.38
CA VAL A 82 -4.74 -7.81 16.20
C VAL A 82 -3.94 -7.64 17.48
N SER A 83 -3.36 -8.69 18.02
CA SER A 83 -2.69 -8.64 19.33
C SER A 83 -1.19 -8.38 19.25
N GLU A 84 -0.54 -8.55 18.11
CA GLU A 84 0.88 -8.27 17.94
C GLU A 84 1.14 -7.20 16.87
N SER A 85 0.89 -7.52 15.60
CA SER A 85 1.16 -6.61 14.50
C SER A 85 0.28 -6.84 13.28
N ALA A 86 -0.04 -5.75 12.59
CA ALA A 86 -0.70 -5.79 11.28
C ALA A 86 0.16 -5.07 10.24
N ALA A 87 0.42 -5.71 9.11
CA ALA A 87 1.17 -5.15 7.99
C ALA A 87 0.40 -5.35 6.68
N ILE A 88 -0.12 -4.26 6.13
CA ILE A 88 -0.91 -4.25 4.91
C ILE A 88 -0.20 -3.42 3.84
N SER A 89 0.24 -4.09 2.77
CA SER A 89 1.15 -3.49 1.79
C SER A 89 0.48 -2.63 0.72
N ARG A 90 -0.85 -2.67 0.58
CA ARG A 90 -1.57 -1.88 -0.43
C ARG A 90 -2.71 -1.07 0.17
N PHE A 91 -3.78 -1.72 0.59
CA PHE A 91 -4.99 -1.03 1.03
C PHE A 91 -5.63 -1.71 2.23
N PHE A 92 -5.99 -0.92 3.23
CA PHE A 92 -6.67 -1.35 4.43
C PHE A 92 -7.92 -0.51 4.68
N SER A 93 -9.08 -1.15 4.68
CA SER A 93 -10.34 -0.52 5.06
C SER A 93 -10.92 -1.20 6.30
N ALA A 94 -11.22 -0.43 7.32
CA ALA A 94 -11.83 -0.92 8.54
C ALA A 94 -12.65 0.17 9.25
N ASN A 95 -13.77 -0.21 9.85
CA ASN A 95 -14.49 0.71 10.73
C ASN A 95 -13.79 0.86 12.08
N TYR A 96 -13.26 -0.23 12.61
CA TYR A 96 -12.49 -0.25 13.86
C TYR A 96 -11.27 -1.16 13.76
N VAL A 97 -10.14 -0.66 14.27
CA VAL A 97 -8.88 -1.41 14.36
C VAL A 97 -8.32 -1.29 15.76
N LYS A 98 -7.94 -2.44 16.31
CA LYS A 98 -7.11 -2.52 17.51
C LYS A 98 -5.86 -3.34 17.20
N ALA A 99 -4.68 -2.71 17.25
CA ALA A 99 -3.40 -3.36 17.00
C ALA A 99 -2.29 -2.59 17.70
N PRO A 100 -1.34 -3.22 18.42
CA PRO A 100 -0.19 -2.53 18.98
C PRO A 100 0.67 -1.87 17.90
N SER A 101 0.92 -2.56 16.79
CA SER A 101 1.67 -2.03 15.66
C SER A 101 0.90 -2.22 14.36
N LEU A 102 0.69 -1.13 13.62
CA LEU A 102 -0.02 -1.11 12.35
C LEU A 102 0.85 -0.46 11.27
N THR A 103 1.24 -1.23 10.26
CA THR A 103 1.96 -0.75 9.08
C THR A 103 1.06 -0.83 7.86
N VAL A 104 0.77 0.31 7.23
CA VAL A 104 -0.14 0.38 6.07
C VAL A 104 0.40 1.31 4.99
N ALA A 105 0.13 0.99 3.72
CA ALA A 105 0.44 1.89 2.62
C ALA A 105 -0.66 2.93 2.43
N VAL A 106 -1.90 2.48 2.31
CA VAL A 106 -3.10 3.32 2.21
C VAL A 106 -4.16 2.76 3.14
N SER A 107 -4.80 3.62 3.94
CA SER A 107 -5.83 3.19 4.88
C SER A 107 -7.05 4.10 4.87
N GLU A 108 -8.21 3.47 5.02
CA GLU A 108 -9.49 4.10 5.32
C GLU A 108 -10.00 3.48 6.64
N ILE A 109 -9.70 4.13 7.75
CA ILE A 109 -10.00 3.62 9.08
C ILE A 109 -10.94 4.61 9.79
N GLY A 110 -12.09 4.13 10.24
CA GLY A 110 -13.03 4.93 11.00
C GLY A 110 -12.51 5.27 12.39
N LYS A 111 -12.01 4.28 13.13
CA LYS A 111 -11.42 4.44 14.46
C LYS A 111 -10.25 3.46 14.64
N ALA A 112 -9.11 3.98 15.08
CA ALA A 112 -7.93 3.17 15.38
C ALA A 112 -7.56 3.28 16.87
N ASP A 113 -7.28 2.13 17.48
CA ASP A 113 -6.67 1.98 18.80
C ASP A 113 -5.33 1.25 18.59
N ALA A 114 -4.29 2.02 18.28
CA ALA A 114 -2.98 1.50 17.96
C ALA A 114 -1.90 2.32 18.67
N GLU A 115 -0.90 1.64 19.22
CA GLU A 115 0.24 2.30 19.87
C GLU A 115 1.18 2.92 18.84
N GLU A 116 1.36 2.26 17.70
CA GLU A 116 2.20 2.72 16.61
C GLU A 116 1.50 2.52 15.26
N ILE A 117 1.39 3.60 14.47
CA ILE A 117 0.88 3.56 13.10
C ILE A 117 1.96 4.05 12.16
N VAL A 118 2.49 3.16 11.32
CA VAL A 118 3.48 3.48 10.29
C VAL A 118 2.82 3.49 8.92
N HIS A 119 2.73 4.67 8.32
CA HIS A 119 2.30 4.79 6.93
C HIS A 119 3.49 4.56 6.00
N LEU A 120 3.42 3.51 5.19
CA LEU A 120 4.37 3.30 4.09
C LEU A 120 4.07 4.34 3.02
N THR A 121 4.76 5.49 3.08
CA THR A 121 4.72 6.43 1.95
C THR A 121 5.22 5.71 0.71
N PRO A 122 4.42 5.60 -0.36
CA PRO A 122 4.94 5.10 -1.62
C PRO A 122 6.07 6.04 -2.02
N LYS A 123 7.29 5.51 -2.11
CA LYS A 123 8.45 6.27 -2.60
C LYS A 123 8.03 6.85 -3.96
N PRO A 124 7.90 8.17 -4.11
CA PRO A 124 7.40 8.74 -5.36
C PRO A 124 8.44 8.43 -6.43
N ARG A 125 8.14 7.50 -7.32
CA ARG A 125 8.97 7.15 -8.47
C ARG A 125 9.26 8.35 -9.40
N GLY A 126 8.63 9.50 -9.16
CA GLY A 126 8.81 10.73 -9.91
C GLY A 126 9.73 11.77 -9.28
N MET A 127 10.18 11.61 -8.02
CA MET A 127 10.94 12.66 -7.34
C MET A 127 12.34 12.86 -7.94
N ILE A 128 12.96 11.83 -8.49
CA ILE A 128 14.24 11.92 -9.19
C ILE A 128 14.05 12.64 -10.53
N LEU A 129 12.96 12.40 -11.24
CA LEU A 129 12.68 13.02 -12.53
C LEU A 129 12.33 14.52 -12.38
N THR A 130 11.58 14.90 -11.35
CA THR A 130 11.27 16.31 -11.05
C THR A 130 12.50 17.09 -10.57
N LEU A 131 13.39 16.47 -9.79
CA LEU A 131 14.66 17.07 -9.41
C LEU A 131 15.60 17.24 -10.61
N LEU A 132 15.69 16.24 -11.50
CA LEU A 132 16.47 16.33 -12.75
C LEU A 132 15.91 17.42 -13.68
N LEU A 133 14.61 17.52 -13.85
CA LEU A 133 13.95 18.57 -14.65
C LEU A 133 14.14 19.95 -14.04
N SER A 134 14.11 20.11 -12.73
CA SER A 134 14.39 21.40 -12.07
C SER A 134 15.85 21.81 -12.21
N MET A 135 16.79 20.88 -12.10
CA MET A 135 18.22 21.13 -12.34
C MET A 135 18.52 21.51 -13.80
N LEU A 136 17.90 20.81 -14.76
CA LEU A 136 18.01 21.16 -16.19
C LEU A 136 17.46 22.55 -16.48
N ARG A 137 16.35 22.93 -15.88
CA ARG A 137 15.74 24.27 -16.05
C ARG A 137 16.63 25.37 -15.48
N THR A 138 17.24 25.17 -14.33
CA THR A 138 18.17 26.13 -13.74
C THR A 138 19.49 26.23 -14.54
N PHE A 139 19.95 25.13 -15.10
CA PHE A 139 21.12 25.11 -15.97
C PHE A 139 20.88 25.85 -17.30
N TRP A 140 19.71 25.65 -17.93
CA TRP A 140 19.31 26.40 -19.14
C TRP A 140 19.14 27.89 -18.90
N LEU A 141 18.58 28.31 -17.78
CA LEU A 141 18.45 29.71 -17.40
C LEU A 141 19.81 30.37 -17.19
N ARG A 142 20.79 29.65 -16.67
CA ARG A 142 22.17 30.19 -16.55
C ARG A 142 22.89 30.32 -17.89
N LEU A 143 22.69 29.38 -18.82
CA LEU A 143 23.26 29.42 -20.15
C LEU A 143 22.69 30.57 -21.01
N THR A 144 21.42 30.90 -20.88
CA THR A 144 20.77 31.99 -21.61
C THR A 144 21.07 33.36 -21.03
N ALA A 145 21.41 33.43 -19.73
CA ALA A 145 21.80 34.71 -19.08
C ALA A 145 23.24 35.14 -19.41
N SER A 146 24.05 34.27 -20.02
CA SER A 146 25.47 34.56 -20.33
C SER A 146 25.72 35.04 -21.77
N ARG A 147 24.72 35.59 -22.47
CA ARG A 147 24.98 36.28 -23.74
C ARG A 147 25.53 37.69 -23.45
N PRO A 148 26.77 37.98 -23.80
CA PRO A 148 27.27 39.35 -23.72
C PRO A 148 26.49 40.19 -24.74
N GLN A 149 25.89 41.28 -24.28
CA GLN A 149 25.34 42.31 -25.15
C GLN A 149 26.50 42.93 -25.90
N GLY A 150 26.64 42.56 -27.16
CA GLY A 150 27.52 43.27 -28.08
C GLY A 150 27.03 44.69 -28.22
N ARG A 151 27.87 45.61 -27.71
CA ARG A 151 27.70 47.03 -27.83
C ARG A 151 27.92 47.40 -29.31
N PHE A 152 26.87 47.65 -30.05
CA PHE A 152 26.97 48.28 -31.38
C PHE A 152 27.34 49.73 -31.17
N GLU A 153 28.62 50.07 -31.40
CA GLU A 153 29.07 51.43 -31.61
C GLU A 153 28.54 51.89 -32.99
N LYS A 154 27.77 52.96 -32.99
CA LYS A 154 27.40 53.68 -34.21
C LYS A 154 28.66 54.39 -34.80
N PRO A 155 28.91 54.27 -36.12
CA PRO A 155 29.94 55.08 -36.74
C PRO A 155 29.47 56.52 -36.76
N ARG A 156 30.39 57.40 -36.31
CA ARG A 156 30.26 58.83 -36.28
C ARG A 156 30.51 59.34 -37.73
N THR A 157 29.49 59.90 -38.34
CA THR A 157 29.60 60.57 -39.62
C THR A 157 30.16 61.95 -39.36
N GLU A 158 31.38 62.16 -39.74
CA GLU A 158 31.96 63.54 -39.88
C GLU A 158 31.35 64.16 -41.13
N ALA A 159 30.66 65.26 -40.92
CA ALA A 159 30.32 66.20 -42.00
C ALA A 159 31.43 67.24 -42.14
N GLU A 160 32.12 67.26 -43.29
CA GLU A 160 32.87 68.34 -43.72
C GLU A 160 31.97 69.33 -44.45
N GLU A 161 32.15 70.62 -44.05
CA GLU A 161 31.72 71.72 -44.85
C GLU A 161 32.99 72.41 -45.48
N PRO A 162 32.72 73.12 -46.54
CA PRO A 162 33.24 74.50 -46.62
C PRO A 162 32.13 75.50 -46.77
#